data_78151375ca7ac1878556dfde43230c5b
#
_entry.id   78151375ca7ac1878556dfde43230c5b
#
_cell.length_a   1.000
_cell.length_b   1.000
_cell.length_c   1.000
_cell.angle_alpha   90.00
_cell.angle_beta   90.00
_cell.angle_gamma   90.00
#
_symmetry.space_group_name_H-M   'P 1'
#
loop_
_entity.id
_entity.type
_entity.pdbx_description
1 polymer ?
#
loop_
_entity_poly.entity_id
_entity_poly.type
_entity_poly.pdbx_seq_one_letter_code
_entity_poly.pdbx_strand_id
1 'polypeptide(L)' 'MTDQPGVVVTGVSGRMGRMLVREILAHDRLKLVGALERSGHDWVGRDLGNAMGGAKLGVLVEDD' A
#
# COMPACT_ATOMS: atom_id res chain seq x y z
N MET A 1 1.01 -5.22 -25.29
CA MET A 1 0.89 -4.50 -24.01
C MET A 1 0.68 -5.47 -22.88
N THR A 2 1.48 -5.37 -21.89
CA THR A 2 1.38 -6.26 -20.72
C THR A 2 0.76 -5.51 -19.56
N ASP A 3 -0.28 -6.08 -19.01
CA ASP A 3 -0.87 -5.53 -17.81
C ASP A 3 -0.04 -5.94 -16.60
N GLN A 4 0.20 -5.00 -15.72
CA GLN A 4 0.87 -5.30 -14.47
C GLN A 4 -0.14 -5.92 -13.51
N PRO A 5 0.19 -7.04 -12.86
CA PRO A 5 -0.68 -7.56 -11.80
C PRO A 5 -0.87 -6.51 -10.70
N GLY A 6 -2.10 -6.34 -10.26
CA GLY A 6 -2.40 -5.48 -9.13
C GLY A 6 -2.20 -6.23 -7.82
N VAL A 7 -1.54 -5.60 -6.87
CA VAL A 7 -1.25 -6.21 -5.58
C VAL A 7 -1.89 -5.39 -4.48
N VAL A 8 -2.53 -6.07 -3.54
CA VAL A 8 -3.11 -5.46 -2.33
C VAL A 8 -2.31 -5.96 -1.14
N VAL A 9 -1.88 -5.06 -0.29
CA VAL A 9 -1.14 -5.40 0.92
C VAL A 9 -2.05 -5.25 2.12
N THR A 10 -2.22 -6.31 2.89
CA THR A 10 -2.98 -6.28 4.14
C THR A 10 -2.04 -6.05 5.32
N GLY A 11 -2.56 -5.48 6.40
CA GLY A 11 -1.73 -5.12 7.55
C GLY A 11 -0.61 -4.18 7.15
N VAL A 12 -0.92 -3.21 6.33
CA VAL A 12 0.06 -2.40 5.62
C VAL A 12 0.94 -1.57 6.56
N SER A 13 0.45 -1.24 7.75
CA SER A 13 1.23 -0.45 8.71
C SER A 13 2.27 -1.28 9.46
N GLY A 14 2.16 -2.59 9.41
CA GLY A 14 3.11 -3.47 10.08
C GLY A 14 4.45 -3.52 9.38
N ARG A 15 5.42 -4.13 10.05
CA ARG A 15 6.78 -4.21 9.50
C ARG A 15 6.81 -4.96 8.18
N MET A 16 6.14 -6.09 8.11
CA MET A 16 6.06 -6.90 6.89
C MET A 16 5.32 -6.14 5.79
N GLY A 17 4.20 -5.51 6.14
CA GLY A 17 3.40 -4.78 5.16
C GLY A 17 4.19 -3.64 4.52
N ARG A 18 4.92 -2.87 5.34
CA ARG A 18 5.73 -1.77 4.81
C ARG A 18 6.87 -2.27 3.92
N MET A 19 7.47 -3.39 4.30
CA MET A 19 8.51 -4.01 3.48
C MET A 19 7.95 -4.44 2.13
N LEU A 20 6.78 -5.07 2.13
CA LEU A 20 6.13 -5.50 0.89
C LEU A 20 5.81 -4.32 -0.02
N VAL A 21 5.33 -3.22 0.55
CA VAL A 21 5.06 -2.01 -0.24
C VAL A 21 6.32 -1.55 -0.96
N ARG A 22 7.45 -1.49 -0.25
CA ARG A 22 8.70 -1.06 -0.85
C ARG A 22 9.14 -1.99 -1.97
N GLU A 23 9.00 -3.31 -1.77
CA GLU A 23 9.35 -4.29 -2.78
C GLU A 23 8.47 -4.15 -4.03
N ILE A 24 7.17 -3.95 -3.84
CA ILE A 24 6.25 -3.78 -4.96
C ILE A 24 6.58 -2.51 -5.74
N LEU A 25 6.85 -1.42 -5.04
CA LEU A 25 7.17 -0.15 -5.70
C LEU A 25 8.48 -0.21 -6.48
N ALA A 26 9.41 -1.06 -6.04
CA ALA A 26 10.69 -1.24 -6.71
C ALA A 26 10.61 -2.24 -7.87
N HIS A 27 9.49 -2.94 -8.02
CA HIS A 27 9.36 -4.01 -9.00
C HIS A 27 8.64 -3.51 -10.25
N ASP A 28 9.29 -3.61 -11.39
CA ASP A 28 8.78 -3.05 -12.65
C ASP A 28 7.48 -3.69 -13.13
N ARG A 29 7.24 -4.93 -12.72
CA ARG A 29 6.12 -5.72 -13.24
C ARG A 29 4.94 -5.82 -12.30
N LEU A 30 5.02 -5.18 -11.14
CA LEU A 30 3.93 -5.20 -10.17
C LEU A 30 3.39 -3.80 -9.98
N LYS A 31 2.11 -3.73 -9.67
CA LYS A 31 1.46 -2.45 -9.39
C LYS A 31 0.75 -2.55 -8.06
N LEU A 32 1.06 -1.65 -7.15
CA LEU A 32 0.35 -1.55 -5.88
C LEU A 32 -0.99 -0.87 -6.13
N VAL A 33 -2.09 -1.60 -5.91
CA VAL A 33 -3.43 -1.10 -6.18
C VAL A 33 -4.29 -0.95 -4.94
N GLY A 34 -3.86 -1.47 -3.80
CA GLY A 34 -4.63 -1.34 -2.58
C GLY A 34 -3.80 -1.57 -1.34
N ALA A 35 -4.28 -1.03 -0.25
CA ALA A 35 -3.64 -1.19 1.05
C ALA A 35 -4.74 -1.29 2.09
N LEU A 36 -4.68 -2.30 2.94
CA LEU A 36 -5.71 -2.55 3.93
C LEU A 36 -5.12 -2.54 5.33
N GLU A 37 -5.92 -2.05 6.26
CA GLU A 37 -5.59 -2.06 7.67
C GLU A 37 -6.84 -2.38 8.46
N ARG A 38 -6.68 -2.76 9.73
CA ARG A 38 -7.84 -3.06 10.55
C ARG A 38 -8.69 -1.80 10.75
N SER A 39 -9.98 -2.01 10.91
CA SER A 39 -10.92 -0.92 11.16
C SER A 39 -10.49 -0.14 12.41
N GLY A 40 -10.52 1.17 12.32
CA GLY A 40 -10.11 2.04 13.42
C GLY A 40 -8.63 2.40 13.44
N HIS A 41 -7.83 1.81 12.56
CA HIS A 41 -6.42 2.17 12.49
C HIS A 41 -6.24 3.59 11.94
N ASP A 42 -5.24 4.31 12.46
CA ASP A 42 -5.00 5.71 12.09
C ASP A 42 -4.75 5.92 10.61
N TRP A 43 -4.25 4.90 9.92
CA TRP A 43 -3.92 5.03 8.51
C TRP A 43 -5.14 4.92 7.59
N VAL A 44 -6.24 4.37 8.08
CA VAL A 44 -7.46 4.23 7.27
C VAL A 44 -7.95 5.61 6.84
N GLY A 45 -8.20 5.77 5.55
CA GLY A 45 -8.63 7.03 4.97
C GLY A 45 -7.49 7.94 4.54
N ARG A 46 -6.24 7.55 4.76
CA ARG A 46 -5.07 8.33 4.35
C ARG A 46 -4.42 7.72 3.13
N ASP A 47 -3.75 8.57 2.36
CA ASP A 47 -2.88 8.07 1.29
C ASP A 47 -1.72 7.26 1.91
N LEU A 48 -1.44 6.10 1.32
CA LEU A 48 -0.43 5.21 1.87
C LEU A 48 0.95 5.83 1.91
N GLY A 49 1.33 6.55 0.87
CA GLY A 49 2.64 7.20 0.85
C GLY A 49 2.79 8.22 1.96
N ASN A 50 1.77 9.04 2.16
CA ASN A 50 1.77 10.02 3.24
C ASN A 50 1.76 9.36 4.61
N ALA A 51 1.00 8.28 4.77
CA ALA A 51 0.95 7.55 6.02
C ALA A 51 2.32 6.96 6.37
N MET A 52 3.09 6.56 5.38
CA MET A 52 4.44 6.04 5.58
C MET A 52 5.49 7.12 5.78
N GLY A 53 5.10 8.38 5.71
CA GLY A 53 6.02 9.51 5.92
C GLY A 53 6.69 10.01 4.66
N GLY A 54 6.22 9.60 3.50
CA GLY A 54 6.80 10.00 2.22
C GLY A 54 5.82 10.73 1.32
N ALA A 55 6.15 10.76 0.05
CA ALA A 55 5.33 11.41 -0.96
C ALA A 55 4.07 10.61 -1.22
N LYS A 56 3.04 11.30 -1.70
CA LYS A 56 1.77 10.70 -2.04
C LYS A 56 1.94 9.61 -3.11
N LEU A 57 1.33 8.46 -2.87
CA LEU A 57 1.36 7.34 -3.82
C LEU A 57 0.08 7.22 -4.65
N GLY A 58 -1.00 7.85 -4.23
CA GLY A 58 -2.28 7.69 -4.91
C GLY A 58 -3.01 6.41 -4.53
N VAL A 59 -2.60 5.76 -3.46
CA VAL A 59 -3.22 4.54 -2.94
C VAL A 59 -3.79 4.84 -1.57
N LEU A 60 -5.11 4.73 -1.44
CA LEU A 60 -5.79 5.03 -0.18
C LEU A 60 -5.77 3.78 0.71
N VAL A 61 -5.46 3.97 1.98
CA VAL A 61 -5.56 2.89 2.95
C VAL A 61 -7.02 2.72 3.33
N GLU A 62 -7.54 1.51 3.19
CA GLU A 62 -8.93 1.20 3.50
C GLU A 62 -8.98 0.19 4.64
N ASP A 63 -10.13 0.07 5.28
CA ASP A 63 -10.29 -0.93 6.34
C ASP A 63 -10.69 -2.27 5.73
N ASP A 64 -10.26 -3.29 6.44
CA ASP A 64 -10.52 -4.67 6.04
C ASP A 64 -11.82 -5.17 6.63
#